data_9c93e56d13c267494deb9dfaabad2553
#
_entry.id   9c93e56d13c267494deb9dfaabad2553
#
_cell.length_a   1.000
_cell.length_b   1.000
_cell.length_c   1.000
_cell.angle_alpha   90.00
_cell.angle_beta   90.00
_cell.angle_gamma   90.00
#
_symmetry.space_group_name_H-M   'P 1'
#
loop_
_entity.id
_entity.type
_entity.pdbx_description
1 polymer ?
#
loop_
_entity_poly.entity_id
_entity_poly.type
_entity_poly.pdbx_seq_one_letter_code
_entity_poly.pdbx_strand_id
1 'polypeptide(L)'
;MSSSDMGNNQNTTTTEMKRARMILTALLVAGTACVANAQKGISMNLWNNNAPNDNGDAQDTAKVWVYKPAKADNTGRCVVICPGGGYSHLAMEHEGHNWAPFFNNMGITAVVLKYRMPHGNCEVPIADAEEALKLVRRNAAAWGVKADQVGIMGFSAGGHLASTIATHSKGEARPDFQILFYPVITMMPDITHQGSHDNFLGKDAKKKDEKLYSNDAQVSRTTPRAIILLADDDRVVLPANGVNYYNELYRHDVPASLHVFPSGGHGFGIRESFKYHTEMELMLKAWLRSF
;
A
#
# COMPACT_ATOMS: atom_id res chain seq x y z
N MET A 1 -40.91 7.82 -78.87
CA MET A 1 -39.47 7.51 -79.08
C MET A 1 -38.71 8.24 -78.00
N SER A 2 -37.95 7.71 -77.08
CA SER A 2 -37.41 6.42 -76.86
C SER A 2 -37.12 6.34 -75.31
N SER A 3 -37.50 5.24 -74.71
CA SER A 3 -37.16 4.81 -73.37
C SER A 3 -35.72 4.36 -73.28
N SER A 4 -35.19 4.37 -72.11
CA SER A 4 -34.00 3.65 -71.52
C SER A 4 -32.92 4.58 -71.01
N ASP A 5 -32.80 4.70 -69.74
CA ASP A 5 -31.79 4.05 -68.86
C ASP A 5 -31.98 4.46 -67.41
N MET A 6 -32.65 3.60 -66.67
CA MET A 6 -32.55 3.59 -65.20
C MET A 6 -32.33 2.17 -64.73
N GLY A 7 -31.08 1.81 -64.52
CA GLY A 7 -30.73 0.52 -63.97
C GLY A 7 -29.25 0.33 -63.86
N ASN A 8 -28.61 0.89 -62.85
CA ASN A 8 -27.36 0.32 -62.29
C ASN A 8 -26.78 1.17 -61.13
N ASN A 9 -27.56 1.42 -60.10
CA ASN A 9 -26.95 2.10 -58.93
C ASN A 9 -27.36 1.56 -57.54
N GLN A 10 -27.93 0.35 -57.51
CA GLN A 10 -28.30 -0.24 -56.22
C GLN A 10 -27.38 -1.38 -55.72
N ASN A 11 -26.47 -1.89 -56.54
CA ASN A 11 -25.61 -3.00 -56.18
C ASN A 11 -24.26 -2.59 -55.58
N THR A 12 -23.82 -1.35 -55.75
CA THR A 12 -22.54 -0.85 -55.16
C THR A 12 -22.66 -0.47 -53.69
N THR A 13 -23.79 0.08 -53.28
CA THR A 13 -24.04 0.53 -51.90
C THR A 13 -24.19 -0.61 -50.89
N THR A 14 -24.75 -1.74 -51.33
CA THR A 14 -24.91 -2.95 -50.45
C THR A 14 -23.60 -3.72 -50.21
N THR A 15 -22.68 -3.67 -51.16
CA THR A 15 -21.37 -4.34 -51.03
C THR A 15 -20.41 -3.54 -50.15
N GLU A 16 -20.44 -2.22 -50.24
CA GLU A 16 -19.65 -1.33 -49.38
C GLU A 16 -20.17 -1.33 -47.92
N MET A 17 -21.49 -1.30 -47.72
CA MET A 17 -22.06 -1.44 -46.37
C MET A 17 -21.77 -2.79 -45.71
N LYS A 18 -21.69 -3.89 -46.47
CA LYS A 18 -21.27 -5.20 -45.93
C LYS A 18 -19.77 -5.23 -45.59
N ARG A 19 -18.91 -4.58 -46.36
CA ARG A 19 -17.48 -4.42 -46.08
C ARG A 19 -17.24 -3.52 -44.87
N ALA A 20 -17.96 -2.41 -44.74
CA ALA A 20 -17.89 -1.54 -43.56
C ALA A 20 -18.37 -2.22 -42.27
N ARG A 21 -19.43 -3.05 -42.32
CA ARG A 21 -19.89 -3.87 -41.18
C ARG A 21 -18.91 -4.96 -40.81
N MET A 22 -18.24 -5.62 -41.75
CA MET A 22 -17.21 -6.63 -41.46
C MET A 22 -15.95 -6.03 -40.86
N ILE A 23 -15.56 -4.83 -41.23
CA ILE A 23 -14.38 -4.14 -40.64
C ILE A 23 -14.72 -3.62 -39.22
N LEU A 24 -15.97 -3.17 -38.96
CA LEU A 24 -16.39 -2.74 -37.63
C LEU A 24 -16.54 -3.91 -36.65
N THR A 25 -16.88 -5.12 -37.12
CA THR A 25 -16.99 -6.33 -36.28
C THR A 25 -15.63 -6.94 -35.96
N ALA A 26 -14.62 -6.73 -36.82
CA ALA A 26 -13.27 -7.21 -36.57
C ALA A 26 -12.46 -6.32 -35.60
N LEU A 27 -12.85 -5.06 -35.43
CA LEU A 27 -12.24 -4.12 -34.46
C LEU A 27 -12.83 -4.25 -33.03
N LEU A 28 -13.97 -4.93 -32.86
CA LEU A 28 -14.61 -5.11 -31.57
C LEU A 28 -14.24 -6.42 -30.85
N VAL A 29 -13.42 -7.27 -31.45
CA VAL A 29 -12.99 -8.57 -30.88
C VAL A 29 -11.53 -8.55 -30.41
N ALA A 30 -10.79 -7.46 -30.60
CA ALA A 30 -9.46 -7.25 -30.05
C ALA A 30 -9.45 -6.58 -28.66
N GLY A 31 -10.61 -6.40 -28.05
CA GLY A 31 -10.83 -6.03 -26.64
C GLY A 31 -10.75 -7.27 -25.77
N THR A 32 -9.59 -7.89 -25.81
CA THR A 32 -9.08 -8.94 -25.06
C THR A 32 -9.17 -8.99 -23.62
N ALA A 33 -9.65 -10.03 -23.11
CA ALA A 33 -9.35 -10.60 -21.81
C ALA A 33 -7.83 -10.49 -21.48
N CYS A 34 -7.39 -9.38 -20.90
CA CYS A 34 -6.34 -9.41 -19.91
C CYS A 34 -6.90 -10.18 -18.71
N VAL A 35 -6.90 -11.50 -18.80
CA VAL A 35 -6.96 -12.34 -17.62
C VAL A 35 -5.70 -11.93 -16.86
N ALA A 36 -5.89 -11.11 -15.83
CA ALA A 36 -4.85 -10.87 -14.85
C ALA A 36 -4.53 -12.23 -14.25
N ASN A 37 -3.51 -12.89 -14.80
CA ASN A 37 -2.87 -13.97 -14.12
C ASN A 37 -2.38 -13.35 -12.80
N ALA A 38 -3.08 -13.65 -11.71
CA ALA A 38 -2.64 -13.26 -10.38
C ALA A 38 -1.21 -13.80 -10.24
N GLN A 39 -0.25 -12.90 -10.35
CA GLN A 39 1.16 -13.26 -10.31
C GLN A 39 1.41 -13.87 -8.93
N LYS A 40 1.72 -15.17 -8.87
CA LYS A 40 2.06 -15.82 -7.60
C LYS A 40 3.29 -15.10 -7.04
N GLY A 41 3.13 -14.41 -5.92
CA GLY A 41 4.25 -13.82 -5.20
C GLY A 41 5.27 -14.87 -4.79
N ILE A 42 6.53 -14.53 -4.85
CA ILE A 42 7.61 -15.38 -4.32
C ILE A 42 7.58 -15.24 -2.80
N SER A 43 7.18 -16.29 -2.09
CA SER A 43 7.17 -16.28 -0.62
C SER A 43 8.50 -16.76 -0.06
N MET A 44 8.94 -16.12 1.02
CA MET A 44 10.12 -16.54 1.78
C MET A 44 9.97 -16.19 3.27
N ASN A 45 10.61 -16.96 4.12
CA ASN A 45 10.74 -16.60 5.53
C ASN A 45 11.66 -15.38 5.63
N LEU A 46 11.29 -14.42 6.50
CA LEU A 46 12.10 -13.23 6.72
C LEU A 46 13.40 -13.56 7.46
N TRP A 47 13.31 -14.48 8.41
CA TRP A 47 14.41 -14.94 9.25
C TRP A 47 14.76 -16.39 8.97
N ASN A 48 16.05 -16.70 8.98
CA ASN A 48 16.57 -18.08 8.88
C ASN A 48 16.61 -18.74 10.28
N ASN A 49 15.45 -18.91 10.92
CA ASN A 49 15.27 -19.49 12.27
C ASN A 49 15.88 -18.70 13.45
N ASN A 50 16.46 -17.52 13.19
CA ASN A 50 17.10 -16.67 14.21
C ASN A 50 16.42 -15.29 14.27
N ALA A 51 15.10 -15.26 14.35
CA ALA A 51 14.38 -14.00 14.54
C ALA A 51 14.80 -13.35 15.86
N PRO A 52 15.17 -12.06 15.88
CA PRO A 52 15.41 -11.36 17.12
C PRO A 52 14.08 -11.17 17.85
N ASN A 53 14.14 -10.93 19.14
CA ASN A 53 12.99 -10.64 19.99
C ASN A 53 11.93 -11.76 19.97
N ASP A 54 11.64 -12.32 21.11
CA ASP A 54 10.63 -13.36 21.28
C ASP A 54 9.29 -12.72 21.66
N ASN A 55 8.20 -13.19 21.05
CA ASN A 55 6.83 -12.81 21.41
C ASN A 55 6.07 -13.90 22.19
N GLY A 56 6.76 -14.99 22.54
CA GLY A 56 6.18 -16.13 23.26
C GLY A 56 5.39 -17.11 22.39
N ASP A 57 5.33 -16.92 21.08
CA ASP A 57 4.66 -17.81 20.12
C ASP A 57 5.64 -18.32 19.06
N ALA A 58 6.17 -19.52 19.27
CA ALA A 58 7.11 -20.17 18.34
C ALA A 58 6.51 -20.48 16.95
N GLN A 59 5.18 -20.46 16.80
CA GLN A 59 4.50 -20.67 15.51
C GLN A 59 4.30 -19.37 14.74
N ASP A 60 4.42 -18.21 15.39
CA ASP A 60 4.31 -16.93 14.73
C ASP A 60 5.62 -16.54 14.04
N THR A 61 5.69 -16.82 12.75
CA THR A 61 6.87 -16.59 11.92
C THR A 61 6.68 -15.44 10.95
N ALA A 62 7.67 -14.56 10.87
CA ALA A 62 7.66 -13.47 9.89
C ALA A 62 7.95 -13.99 8.48
N LYS A 63 7.16 -13.53 7.49
CA LYS A 63 7.28 -13.90 6.07
C LYS A 63 7.08 -12.70 5.17
N VAL A 64 7.65 -12.77 3.98
CA VAL A 64 7.36 -11.82 2.91
C VAL A 64 6.90 -12.53 1.64
N TRP A 65 6.04 -11.83 0.86
CA TRP A 65 5.67 -12.21 -0.50
C TRP A 65 6.07 -11.08 -1.44
N VAL A 66 6.90 -11.41 -2.41
CA VAL A 66 7.45 -10.46 -3.39
C VAL A 66 6.70 -10.59 -4.70
N TYR A 67 6.07 -9.51 -5.13
CA TYR A 67 5.33 -9.37 -6.38
C TYR A 67 6.07 -8.38 -7.27
N LYS A 68 6.65 -8.86 -8.36
CA LYS A 68 7.43 -8.01 -9.27
C LYS A 68 6.60 -7.59 -10.47
N PRO A 69 6.69 -6.35 -10.96
CA PRO A 69 6.09 -5.96 -12.22
C PRO A 69 6.74 -6.70 -13.39
N ALA A 70 6.13 -6.64 -14.58
CA ALA A 70 6.78 -7.09 -15.79
C ALA A 70 8.13 -6.36 -15.98
N LYS A 71 9.16 -7.06 -16.45
CA LYS A 71 10.51 -6.51 -16.54
C LYS A 71 10.59 -5.23 -17.39
N ALA A 72 9.77 -5.16 -18.45
CA ALA A 72 9.72 -4.00 -19.35
C ALA A 72 9.13 -2.74 -18.66
N ASP A 73 8.25 -2.91 -17.68
CA ASP A 73 7.53 -1.82 -17.01
C ASP A 73 8.18 -1.41 -15.69
N ASN A 74 9.20 -2.16 -15.23
CA ASN A 74 9.80 -1.97 -13.91
C ASN A 74 10.51 -0.62 -13.78
N THR A 75 10.01 0.22 -12.87
CA THR A 75 10.58 1.55 -12.56
C THR A 75 11.79 1.49 -11.64
N GLY A 76 11.99 0.37 -10.96
CA GLY A 76 12.95 0.21 -9.88
C GLY A 76 12.42 0.61 -8.50
N ARG A 77 11.19 1.13 -8.40
CA ARG A 77 10.58 1.45 -7.11
C ARG A 77 10.04 0.21 -6.42
N CYS A 78 10.09 0.19 -5.09
CA CYS A 78 9.54 -0.88 -4.27
C CYS A 78 8.75 -0.33 -3.10
N VAL A 79 7.73 -1.07 -2.64
CA VAL A 79 6.98 -0.77 -1.43
C VAL A 79 6.84 -2.01 -0.56
N VAL A 80 7.22 -1.90 0.72
CA VAL A 80 6.95 -2.91 1.76
C VAL A 80 5.60 -2.59 2.38
N ILE A 81 4.70 -3.56 2.42
CA ILE A 81 3.30 -3.38 2.84
C ILE A 81 3.08 -4.07 4.18
N CYS A 82 2.66 -3.31 5.17
CA CYS A 82 2.35 -3.74 6.53
C CYS A 82 0.82 -3.73 6.74
N PRO A 83 0.12 -4.86 6.65
CA PRO A 83 -1.31 -4.93 6.89
C PRO A 83 -1.70 -4.52 8.32
N GLY A 84 -2.93 -4.05 8.52
CA GLY A 84 -3.51 -3.77 9.81
C GLY A 84 -4.06 -5.03 10.50
N GLY A 85 -4.75 -4.82 11.62
CA GLY A 85 -5.35 -5.87 12.42
C GLY A 85 -5.10 -5.71 13.93
N GLY A 86 -4.89 -4.45 14.38
CA GLY A 86 -4.79 -4.10 15.79
C GLY A 86 -3.60 -4.74 16.52
N TYR A 87 -2.58 -5.20 15.81
CA TYR A 87 -1.47 -6.01 16.36
C TYR A 87 -1.92 -7.32 17.01
N SER A 88 -3.11 -7.83 16.68
CA SER A 88 -3.64 -9.12 17.14
C SER A 88 -3.81 -10.14 16.02
N HIS A 89 -3.88 -9.68 14.78
CA HIS A 89 -3.96 -10.45 13.56
C HIS A 89 -3.52 -9.59 12.37
N LEU A 90 -3.55 -10.13 11.15
CA LEU A 90 -3.21 -9.40 9.93
C LEU A 90 -4.31 -9.52 8.87
N ALA A 91 -4.75 -8.38 8.35
CA ALA A 91 -5.71 -8.28 7.25
C ALA A 91 -4.99 -8.50 5.89
N MET A 92 -4.40 -9.68 5.70
CA MET A 92 -3.45 -9.99 4.62
C MET A 92 -3.99 -9.79 3.21
N GLU A 93 -5.31 -9.89 2.99
CA GLU A 93 -5.89 -9.79 1.66
C GLU A 93 -6.03 -8.32 1.21
N HIS A 94 -7.01 -7.59 1.73
CA HIS A 94 -7.37 -6.25 1.26
C HIS A 94 -6.42 -5.12 1.73
N GLU A 95 -5.58 -5.40 2.71
CA GLU A 95 -4.51 -4.51 3.19
C GLU A 95 -3.11 -5.05 2.88
N GLY A 96 -3.03 -6.15 2.14
CA GLY A 96 -1.78 -6.81 1.77
C GLY A 96 -1.77 -7.26 0.31
N HIS A 97 -2.06 -8.54 0.07
CA HIS A 97 -1.87 -9.19 -1.23
C HIS A 97 -2.63 -8.52 -2.38
N ASN A 98 -3.83 -8.03 -2.14
CA ASN A 98 -4.67 -7.42 -3.18
C ASN A 98 -4.12 -6.08 -3.69
N TRP A 99 -3.13 -5.48 -3.03
CA TRP A 99 -2.41 -4.31 -3.51
C TRP A 99 -1.34 -4.62 -4.57
N ALA A 100 -0.91 -5.87 -4.68
CA ALA A 100 0.16 -6.23 -5.61
C ALA A 100 -0.15 -5.89 -7.07
N PRO A 101 -1.35 -6.17 -7.63
CA PRO A 101 -1.70 -5.76 -8.99
C PRO A 101 -1.65 -4.25 -9.20
N PHE A 102 -2.13 -3.45 -8.23
CA PHE A 102 -2.10 -1.99 -8.30
C PHE A 102 -0.65 -1.48 -8.49
N PHE A 103 0.28 -1.93 -7.64
CA PHE A 103 1.67 -1.52 -7.72
C PHE A 103 2.37 -2.07 -8.96
N ASN A 104 2.15 -3.34 -9.31
CA ASN A 104 2.77 -3.96 -10.47
C ASN A 104 2.33 -3.28 -11.78
N ASN A 105 1.06 -2.85 -11.90
CA ASN A 105 0.56 -2.07 -13.03
C ASN A 105 1.19 -0.66 -13.12
N MET A 106 1.81 -0.19 -12.05
CA MET A 106 2.61 1.04 -12.02
C MET A 106 4.12 0.79 -12.18
N GLY A 107 4.54 -0.43 -12.44
CA GLY A 107 5.95 -0.80 -12.53
C GLY A 107 6.67 -0.82 -11.17
N ILE A 108 5.93 -0.95 -10.07
CA ILE A 108 6.46 -0.93 -8.71
C ILE A 108 6.44 -2.35 -8.13
N THR A 109 7.55 -2.79 -7.56
CA THR A 109 7.60 -4.06 -6.81
C THR A 109 6.84 -3.92 -5.48
N ALA A 110 5.93 -4.84 -5.19
CA ALA A 110 5.24 -4.91 -3.90
C ALA A 110 5.78 -6.06 -3.06
N VAL A 111 6.06 -5.79 -1.79
CA VAL A 111 6.52 -6.78 -0.82
C VAL A 111 5.58 -6.79 0.36
N VAL A 112 4.72 -7.79 0.44
CA VAL A 112 3.74 -7.92 1.53
C VAL A 112 4.40 -8.60 2.71
N LEU A 113 4.38 -7.95 3.87
CA LEU A 113 5.00 -8.43 5.10
C LEU A 113 3.94 -9.02 6.05
N LYS A 114 4.08 -10.29 6.37
CA LYS A 114 3.50 -10.88 7.57
C LYS A 114 4.49 -10.66 8.72
N TYR A 115 4.31 -9.59 9.47
CA TYR A 115 5.09 -9.37 10.69
C TYR A 115 4.51 -10.15 11.86
N ARG A 116 5.36 -10.49 12.82
CA ARG A 116 4.95 -11.21 14.05
C ARG A 116 4.16 -10.29 14.99
N MET A 117 3.23 -10.88 15.72
CA MET A 117 2.45 -10.14 16.70
C MET A 117 3.32 -9.77 17.90
N PRO A 118 3.17 -8.53 18.42
CA PRO A 118 4.04 -8.05 19.51
C PRO A 118 3.77 -8.71 20.87
N HIS A 119 2.52 -9.02 21.20
CA HIS A 119 2.12 -9.49 22.53
C HIS A 119 2.69 -8.63 23.67
N GLY A 120 2.71 -7.30 23.48
CA GLY A 120 3.30 -6.33 24.41
C GLY A 120 4.81 -6.08 24.23
N ASN A 121 5.47 -6.79 23.32
CA ASN A 121 6.88 -6.56 22.96
C ASN A 121 6.98 -5.88 21.58
N CYS A 122 6.95 -4.56 21.58
CA CYS A 122 6.97 -3.75 20.37
C CYS A 122 8.20 -3.97 19.46
N GLU A 123 9.32 -4.41 20.03
CA GLU A 123 10.55 -4.67 19.26
C GLU A 123 10.39 -5.82 18.24
N VAL A 124 9.41 -6.71 18.44
CA VAL A 124 9.17 -7.85 17.55
C VAL A 124 8.73 -7.38 16.15
N PRO A 125 7.60 -6.69 15.97
CA PRO A 125 7.17 -6.22 14.65
C PRO A 125 8.09 -5.12 14.08
N ILE A 126 8.74 -4.32 14.93
CA ILE A 126 9.73 -3.32 14.49
C ILE A 126 10.90 -4.02 13.80
N ALA A 127 11.49 -5.03 14.45
CA ALA A 127 12.59 -5.78 13.86
C ALA A 127 12.20 -6.44 12.53
N ASP A 128 10.98 -7.01 12.45
CA ASP A 128 10.48 -7.63 11.21
C ASP A 128 10.32 -6.61 10.08
N ALA A 129 9.78 -5.42 10.35
CA ALA A 129 9.59 -4.39 9.34
C ALA A 129 10.94 -3.77 8.88
N GLU A 130 11.87 -3.56 9.80
CA GLU A 130 13.23 -3.13 9.47
C GLU A 130 13.96 -4.14 8.59
N GLU A 131 13.87 -5.43 8.96
CA GLU A 131 14.50 -6.49 8.20
C GLU A 131 13.89 -6.65 6.81
N ALA A 132 12.57 -6.46 6.65
CA ALA A 132 11.93 -6.48 5.33
C ALA A 132 12.49 -5.39 4.40
N LEU A 133 12.72 -4.17 4.91
CA LEU A 133 13.36 -3.09 4.14
C LEU A 133 14.80 -3.41 3.78
N LYS A 134 15.58 -3.92 4.74
CA LYS A 134 16.97 -4.38 4.52
C LYS A 134 17.01 -5.53 3.50
N LEU A 135 16.08 -6.48 3.60
CA LEU A 135 15.97 -7.61 2.65
C LEU A 135 15.74 -7.11 1.21
N VAL A 136 14.84 -6.14 1.01
CA VAL A 136 14.61 -5.51 -0.29
C VAL A 136 15.91 -4.91 -0.84
N ARG A 137 16.64 -4.15 -0.02
CA ARG A 137 17.89 -3.48 -0.43
C ARG A 137 19.01 -4.48 -0.74
N ARG A 138 19.15 -5.53 0.06
CA ARG A 138 20.14 -6.62 -0.24
C ARG A 138 19.84 -7.36 -1.54
N ASN A 139 18.56 -7.47 -1.92
CA ASN A 139 18.12 -8.12 -3.14
C ASN A 139 17.84 -7.14 -4.30
N ALA A 140 18.20 -5.87 -4.16
CA ALA A 140 17.83 -4.80 -5.08
C ALA A 140 18.20 -5.15 -6.54
N ALA A 141 19.43 -5.60 -6.81
CA ALA A 141 19.87 -5.99 -8.13
C ALA A 141 19.08 -7.17 -8.71
N ALA A 142 18.83 -8.21 -7.90
CA ALA A 142 18.11 -9.42 -8.33
C ALA A 142 16.60 -9.17 -8.57
N TRP A 143 16.04 -8.18 -7.88
CA TRP A 143 14.62 -7.82 -8.00
C TRP A 143 14.39 -6.64 -8.95
N GLY A 144 15.45 -6.02 -9.47
CA GLY A 144 15.39 -4.85 -10.32
C GLY A 144 14.90 -3.61 -9.55
N VAL A 145 15.24 -3.51 -8.27
CA VAL A 145 14.88 -2.40 -7.38
C VAL A 145 16.07 -1.44 -7.27
N LYS A 146 15.79 -0.15 -7.16
CA LYS A 146 16.75 0.89 -6.78
C LYS A 146 16.75 1.02 -5.26
N ALA A 147 17.92 0.87 -4.63
CA ALA A 147 18.04 0.85 -3.18
C ALA A 147 17.61 2.15 -2.48
N ASP A 148 17.57 3.26 -3.21
CA ASP A 148 17.13 4.59 -2.78
C ASP A 148 15.67 4.91 -3.16
N GLN A 149 14.89 3.91 -3.57
CA GLN A 149 13.47 4.04 -3.92
C GLN A 149 12.60 2.96 -3.26
N VAL A 150 12.86 2.67 -1.99
CA VAL A 150 12.16 1.66 -1.20
C VAL A 150 11.27 2.35 -0.15
N GLY A 151 9.96 2.31 -0.36
CA GLY A 151 8.98 2.86 0.57
C GLY A 151 8.38 1.82 1.50
N ILE A 152 7.62 2.33 2.47
CA ILE A 152 6.79 1.52 3.37
C ILE A 152 5.34 1.96 3.28
N MET A 153 4.42 1.03 3.33
CA MET A 153 2.98 1.26 3.34
C MET A 153 2.36 0.55 4.52
N GLY A 154 1.42 1.18 5.18
CA GLY A 154 0.75 0.54 6.30
C GLY A 154 -0.68 1.00 6.52
N PHE A 155 -1.46 0.11 7.12
CA PHE A 155 -2.89 0.26 7.37
C PHE A 155 -3.19 0.14 8.86
N SER A 156 -3.98 1.02 9.45
CA SER A 156 -4.39 0.90 10.86
C SER A 156 -3.19 0.70 11.80
N ALA A 157 -3.13 -0.39 12.54
CA ALA A 157 -1.95 -0.78 13.34
C ALA A 157 -0.70 -0.98 12.48
N GLY A 158 -0.81 -1.53 11.26
CA GLY A 158 0.30 -1.58 10.30
C GLY A 158 0.72 -0.20 9.82
N GLY A 159 -0.18 0.78 9.82
CA GLY A 159 0.13 2.21 9.61
C GLY A 159 0.94 2.79 10.77
N HIS A 160 0.65 2.37 12.00
CA HIS A 160 1.48 2.69 13.16
C HIS A 160 2.89 2.11 12.98
N LEU A 161 3.00 0.82 12.64
CA LEU A 161 4.28 0.19 12.38
C LEU A 161 5.06 0.92 11.27
N ALA A 162 4.41 1.22 10.15
CA ALA A 162 5.04 1.92 9.03
C ALA A 162 5.54 3.32 9.43
N SER A 163 4.76 4.09 10.17
CA SER A 163 5.16 5.41 10.67
C SER A 163 6.23 5.33 11.77
N THR A 164 6.23 4.27 12.59
CA THR A 164 7.31 3.99 13.56
C THR A 164 8.63 3.78 12.82
N ILE A 165 8.66 2.93 11.81
CA ILE A 165 9.84 2.71 10.99
C ILE A 165 10.29 4.02 10.30
N ALA A 166 9.36 4.81 9.80
CA ALA A 166 9.65 6.08 9.13
C ALA A 166 10.25 7.14 10.05
N THR A 167 9.92 7.13 11.34
CA THR A 167 10.38 8.13 12.31
C THR A 167 11.59 7.70 13.14
N HIS A 168 11.77 6.40 13.37
CA HIS A 168 12.81 5.88 14.26
C HIS A 168 13.98 5.23 13.53
N SER A 169 13.72 4.53 12.42
CA SER A 169 14.76 3.74 11.76
C SER A 169 15.76 4.60 10.98
N LYS A 170 16.99 4.10 10.84
CA LYS A 170 18.09 4.77 10.16
C LYS A 170 18.77 3.84 9.16
N GLY A 171 19.60 4.40 8.30
CA GLY A 171 20.39 3.64 7.32
C GLY A 171 19.51 2.78 6.41
N GLU A 172 19.86 1.53 6.21
CA GLU A 172 19.16 0.60 5.32
C GLU A 172 17.74 0.23 5.78
N ALA A 173 17.39 0.43 7.05
CA ALA A 173 16.04 0.21 7.57
C ALA A 173 15.12 1.42 7.37
N ARG A 174 15.65 2.62 7.07
CA ARG A 174 14.84 3.82 6.86
C ARG A 174 14.17 3.78 5.48
N PRO A 175 12.86 3.91 5.38
CA PRO A 175 12.18 3.99 4.08
C PRO A 175 12.45 5.34 3.38
N ASP A 176 12.30 5.37 2.05
CA ASP A 176 12.47 6.59 1.25
C ASP A 176 11.17 7.38 1.09
N PHE A 177 10.02 6.73 1.30
CA PHE A 177 8.69 7.32 1.36
C PHE A 177 7.73 6.43 2.18
N GLN A 178 6.60 7.01 2.62
CA GLN A 178 5.59 6.29 3.39
C GLN A 178 4.18 6.55 2.86
N ILE A 179 3.35 5.50 2.88
CA ILE A 179 1.95 5.50 2.45
C ILE A 179 1.12 5.00 3.64
N LEU A 180 0.23 5.82 4.16
CA LEU A 180 -0.48 5.53 5.40
C LEU A 180 -2.00 5.57 5.18
N PHE A 181 -2.66 4.47 5.44
CA PHE A 181 -4.12 4.34 5.36
C PHE A 181 -4.71 4.26 6.75
N TYR A 182 -5.60 5.19 7.10
CA TYR A 182 -6.26 5.29 8.41
C TYR A 182 -5.35 4.82 9.57
N PRO A 183 -4.11 5.37 9.63
CA PRO A 183 -3.10 4.83 10.54
C PRO A 183 -3.44 5.14 12.00
N VAL A 184 -3.18 4.19 12.89
CA VAL A 184 -2.86 4.54 14.27
C VAL A 184 -1.53 5.30 14.23
N ILE A 185 -1.42 6.39 14.97
CA ILE A 185 -0.21 7.23 15.00
C ILE A 185 0.26 7.44 16.43
N THR A 186 -0.64 7.88 17.31
CA THR A 186 -0.31 8.12 18.69
C THR A 186 -0.61 6.91 19.56
N MET A 187 0.20 6.72 20.59
CA MET A 187 -0.06 5.77 21.70
C MET A 187 -0.59 6.50 22.94
N MET A 188 -0.79 7.83 22.86
CA MET A 188 -1.38 8.58 23.96
C MET A 188 -2.87 8.28 24.11
N PRO A 189 -3.39 8.12 25.34
CA PRO A 189 -4.72 7.58 25.62
C PRO A 189 -5.90 8.31 24.95
N ASP A 190 -5.78 9.61 24.70
CA ASP A 190 -6.92 10.46 24.28
C ASP A 190 -7.48 10.09 22.90
N ILE A 191 -6.63 9.70 21.96
CA ILE A 191 -7.01 9.41 20.57
C ILE A 191 -6.43 8.11 20.02
N THR A 192 -5.67 7.35 20.82
CA THR A 192 -5.11 6.07 20.38
C THR A 192 -6.22 5.05 20.11
N HIS A 193 -5.92 4.06 19.27
CA HIS A 193 -6.71 2.84 19.24
C HIS A 193 -6.25 1.92 20.38
N GLN A 194 -7.02 1.82 21.46
CA GLN A 194 -6.61 1.13 22.69
C GLN A 194 -6.16 -0.32 22.45
N GLY A 195 -6.84 -1.06 21.58
CA GLY A 195 -6.44 -2.44 21.25
C GLY A 195 -5.04 -2.51 20.64
N SER A 196 -4.70 -1.57 19.75
CA SER A 196 -3.35 -1.51 19.18
C SER A 196 -2.31 -1.11 20.22
N HIS A 197 -2.63 -0.16 21.10
CA HIS A 197 -1.76 0.23 22.21
C HIS A 197 -1.43 -0.96 23.11
N ASP A 198 -2.45 -1.65 23.61
CA ASP A 198 -2.29 -2.77 24.56
C ASP A 198 -1.55 -3.94 23.94
N ASN A 199 -1.80 -4.23 22.67
CA ASN A 199 -1.10 -5.32 21.99
C ASN A 199 0.36 -4.97 21.67
N PHE A 200 0.65 -3.70 21.37
CA PHE A 200 1.99 -3.25 20.98
C PHE A 200 2.89 -2.98 22.17
N LEU A 201 2.41 -2.24 23.17
CA LEU A 201 3.19 -1.80 24.34
C LEU A 201 2.91 -2.63 25.61
N GLY A 202 1.79 -3.35 25.64
CA GLY A 202 1.24 -3.96 26.86
C GLY A 202 0.30 -3.01 27.60
N LYS A 203 -0.62 -3.58 28.38
CA LYS A 203 -1.64 -2.83 29.14
C LYS A 203 -1.05 -1.89 30.19
N ASP A 204 0.11 -2.25 30.74
CA ASP A 204 0.80 -1.51 31.79
C ASP A 204 1.94 -0.64 31.21
N ALA A 205 1.78 -0.19 29.97
CA ALA A 205 2.77 0.64 29.28
C ALA A 205 3.10 1.91 30.08
N LYS A 206 4.36 2.28 30.06
CA LYS A 206 4.81 3.51 30.74
C LYS A 206 4.60 4.72 29.83
N LYS A 207 4.22 5.85 30.40
CA LYS A 207 4.06 7.11 29.66
C LYS A 207 5.25 7.47 28.76
N LYS A 208 6.45 7.10 29.14
CA LYS A 208 7.66 7.33 28.32
C LYS A 208 7.62 6.49 27.03
N ASP A 209 7.11 5.28 27.09
CA ASP A 209 7.03 4.37 25.95
C ASP A 209 5.83 4.76 25.06
N GLU A 210 4.69 5.15 25.67
CA GLU A 210 3.57 5.75 24.95
C GLU A 210 4.03 7.01 24.16
N LYS A 211 4.79 7.90 24.78
CA LYS A 211 5.35 9.08 24.12
C LYS A 211 6.37 8.72 23.04
N LEU A 212 7.23 7.73 23.30
CA LEU A 212 8.25 7.27 22.35
C LEU A 212 7.62 6.72 21.07
N TYR A 213 6.56 5.95 21.20
CA TYR A 213 5.84 5.35 20.07
C TYR A 213 4.61 6.13 19.61
N SER A 214 4.43 7.36 20.06
CA SER A 214 3.53 8.35 19.44
C SER A 214 4.28 9.03 18.30
N ASN A 215 4.06 8.56 17.08
CA ASN A 215 4.88 8.89 15.92
C ASN A 215 4.74 10.34 15.46
N ASP A 216 3.64 10.99 15.77
CA ASP A 216 3.49 12.46 15.61
C ASP A 216 4.52 13.23 16.44
N ALA A 217 4.82 12.78 17.64
CA ALA A 217 5.84 13.40 18.50
C ALA A 217 7.29 13.06 18.08
N GLN A 218 7.49 12.18 17.09
CA GLN A 218 8.81 11.71 16.62
C GLN A 218 9.17 12.24 15.22
N VAL A 219 8.29 13.02 14.61
CA VAL A 219 8.58 13.64 13.30
C VAL A 219 9.79 14.55 13.38
N SER A 220 10.63 14.49 12.38
CA SER A 220 11.81 15.33 12.21
C SER A 220 12.00 15.71 10.75
N ARG A 221 12.91 16.62 10.44
CA ARG A 221 13.25 16.99 9.05
C ARG A 221 13.78 15.84 8.20
N THR A 222 14.20 14.75 8.83
CA THR A 222 14.67 13.54 8.13
C THR A 222 13.56 12.49 7.94
N THR A 223 12.36 12.71 8.48
CA THR A 223 11.21 11.82 8.25
C THR A 223 10.88 11.79 6.76
N PRO A 224 10.67 10.62 6.15
CA PRO A 224 10.39 10.51 4.71
C PRO A 224 9.04 11.15 4.34
N ARG A 225 8.96 11.63 3.08
CA ARG A 225 7.69 12.12 2.51
C ARG A 225 6.53 11.14 2.70
N ALA A 226 5.32 11.67 2.86
CA ALA A 226 4.16 10.87 3.20
C ALA A 226 2.93 11.18 2.33
N ILE A 227 2.10 10.16 2.10
CA ILE A 227 0.68 10.33 1.77
C ILE A 227 -0.16 9.64 2.83
N ILE A 228 -1.21 10.32 3.28
CA ILE A 228 -2.10 9.86 4.35
C ILE A 228 -3.53 9.88 3.81
N LEU A 229 -4.24 8.75 3.92
CA LEU A 229 -5.61 8.58 3.42
C LEU A 229 -6.51 8.13 4.57
N LEU A 230 -7.56 8.90 4.83
CA LEU A 230 -8.48 8.75 5.96
C LEU A 230 -9.93 8.72 5.48
N ALA A 231 -10.85 8.24 6.32
CA ALA A 231 -12.28 8.47 6.18
C ALA A 231 -12.79 9.28 7.39
N ASP A 232 -13.61 10.32 7.14
CA ASP A 232 -14.11 11.23 8.19
C ASP A 232 -15.01 10.51 9.20
N ASP A 233 -15.70 9.48 8.75
CA ASP A 233 -16.61 8.66 9.54
C ASP A 233 -15.93 7.46 10.24
N ASP A 234 -14.58 7.39 10.25
CA ASP A 234 -13.85 6.34 10.98
C ASP A 234 -14.03 6.52 12.50
N ARG A 235 -14.63 5.50 13.14
CA ARG A 235 -14.91 5.47 14.60
C ARG A 235 -14.04 4.43 15.33
N VAL A 236 -13.16 3.73 14.59
CA VAL A 236 -12.21 2.75 15.14
C VAL A 236 -10.87 3.40 15.39
N VAL A 237 -10.29 4.02 14.36
CA VAL A 237 -9.09 4.86 14.47
C VAL A 237 -9.47 6.28 14.09
N LEU A 238 -9.57 7.15 15.07
CA LEU A 238 -10.03 8.52 14.85
C LEU A 238 -9.14 9.23 13.82
N PRO A 239 -9.73 9.95 12.84
CA PRO A 239 -8.98 10.68 11.80
C PRO A 239 -7.95 11.66 12.38
N ALA A 240 -8.13 12.10 13.62
CA ALA A 240 -7.19 12.94 14.36
C ALA A 240 -5.76 12.35 14.38
N ASN A 241 -5.61 11.02 14.37
CA ASN A 241 -4.30 10.37 14.26
C ASN A 241 -3.53 10.85 13.02
N GLY A 242 -4.13 10.67 11.84
CA GLY A 242 -3.49 11.07 10.58
C GLY A 242 -3.36 12.57 10.41
N VAL A 243 -4.35 13.35 10.89
CA VAL A 243 -4.33 14.82 10.84
C VAL A 243 -3.19 15.38 11.69
N ASN A 244 -3.01 14.88 12.91
CA ASN A 244 -1.92 15.34 13.78
C ASN A 244 -0.56 14.99 13.18
N TYR A 245 -0.41 13.79 12.62
CA TYR A 245 0.84 13.40 11.94
C TYR A 245 1.15 14.30 10.74
N TYR A 246 0.16 14.61 9.91
CA TYR A 246 0.32 15.56 8.81
C TYR A 246 0.77 16.94 9.29
N ASN A 247 0.16 17.45 10.38
CA ASN A 247 0.52 18.75 10.95
C ASN A 247 1.99 18.78 11.41
N GLU A 248 2.48 17.68 12.01
CA GLU A 248 3.88 17.60 12.43
C GLU A 248 4.82 17.45 11.22
N LEU A 249 4.44 16.67 10.19
CA LEU A 249 5.20 16.62 8.93
C LEU A 249 5.35 18.03 8.31
N TYR A 250 4.25 18.78 8.26
CA TYR A 250 4.25 20.16 7.75
C TYR A 250 5.16 21.08 8.57
N ARG A 251 5.09 21.02 9.92
CA ARG A 251 5.94 21.82 10.82
C ARG A 251 7.43 21.54 10.66
N HIS A 252 7.79 20.35 10.20
CA HIS A 252 9.17 19.92 10.00
C HIS A 252 9.63 20.00 8.53
N ASP A 253 8.90 20.70 7.67
CA ASP A 253 9.19 20.87 6.23
C ASP A 253 9.28 19.52 5.47
N VAL A 254 8.57 18.49 5.93
CA VAL A 254 8.49 17.19 5.25
C VAL A 254 7.37 17.22 4.21
N PRO A 255 7.65 16.93 2.92
CA PRO A 255 6.61 16.89 1.90
C PRO A 255 5.54 15.84 2.24
N ALA A 256 4.28 16.27 2.38
CA ALA A 256 3.19 15.39 2.73
C ALA A 256 1.90 15.72 1.98
N SER A 257 1.05 14.72 1.80
CA SER A 257 -0.30 14.86 1.23
C SER A 257 -1.30 14.19 2.17
N LEU A 258 -2.39 14.88 2.48
CA LEU A 258 -3.47 14.37 3.33
C LEU A 258 -4.78 14.37 2.55
N HIS A 259 -5.47 13.23 2.53
CA HIS A 259 -6.77 13.06 1.92
C HIS A 259 -7.75 12.49 2.95
N VAL A 260 -8.87 13.17 3.14
CA VAL A 260 -9.95 12.73 4.03
C VAL A 260 -11.20 12.52 3.18
N PHE A 261 -11.60 11.27 3.00
CA PHE A 261 -12.83 10.92 2.29
C PHE A 261 -14.04 11.15 3.20
N PRO A 262 -15.18 11.63 2.67
CA PRO A 262 -16.35 11.93 3.47
C PRO A 262 -16.93 10.74 4.22
N SER A 263 -16.71 9.52 3.72
CA SER A 263 -17.18 8.28 4.34
C SER A 263 -16.33 7.09 3.87
N GLY A 264 -16.42 5.98 4.57
CA GLY A 264 -15.71 4.73 4.27
C GLY A 264 -15.45 3.91 5.52
N GLY A 265 -15.57 4.52 6.69
CA GLY A 265 -15.27 3.90 7.96
C GLY A 265 -13.83 3.43 8.05
N HIS A 266 -13.59 2.39 8.86
CA HIS A 266 -12.27 1.82 9.05
C HIS A 266 -12.05 0.59 8.16
N GLY A 267 -10.82 0.39 7.68
CA GLY A 267 -10.43 -0.86 7.02
C GLY A 267 -10.90 -0.99 5.58
N PHE A 268 -11.09 0.11 4.84
CA PHE A 268 -11.52 0.03 3.44
C PHE A 268 -10.44 -0.60 2.52
N GLY A 269 -9.15 -0.42 2.81
CA GLY A 269 -8.05 -0.98 2.02
C GLY A 269 -8.21 -0.75 0.52
N ILE A 270 -7.96 -1.80 -0.29
CA ILE A 270 -8.16 -1.76 -1.75
C ILE A 270 -9.53 -2.33 -2.19
N ARG A 271 -10.50 -2.40 -1.31
CA ARG A 271 -11.80 -2.99 -1.67
C ARG A 271 -12.52 -2.17 -2.72
N GLU A 272 -12.98 -2.81 -3.79
CA GLU A 272 -13.82 -2.18 -4.83
C GLU A 272 -15.14 -1.65 -4.27
N SER A 273 -15.61 -2.20 -3.14
CA SER A 273 -16.79 -1.71 -2.43
C SER A 273 -16.59 -0.37 -1.72
N PHE A 274 -15.36 0.11 -1.59
CA PHE A 274 -15.11 1.45 -1.07
C PHE A 274 -15.63 2.50 -2.04
N LYS A 275 -16.53 3.34 -1.59
CA LYS A 275 -17.24 4.33 -2.44
C LYS A 275 -16.29 5.23 -3.26
N TYR A 276 -15.13 5.53 -2.72
CA TYR A 276 -14.12 6.41 -3.34
C TYR A 276 -12.90 5.63 -3.85
N HIS A 277 -13.08 4.36 -4.19
CA HIS A 277 -11.99 3.47 -4.62
C HIS A 277 -11.21 4.06 -5.81
N THR A 278 -11.92 4.54 -6.84
CA THR A 278 -11.31 5.11 -8.05
C THR A 278 -10.53 6.38 -7.73
N GLU A 279 -11.11 7.30 -6.96
CA GLU A 279 -10.48 8.55 -6.55
C GLU A 279 -9.24 8.29 -5.71
N MET A 280 -9.33 7.35 -4.77
CA MET A 280 -8.22 6.91 -3.92
C MET A 280 -7.04 6.41 -4.78
N GLU A 281 -7.32 5.50 -5.73
CA GLU A 281 -6.28 5.00 -6.64
C GLU A 281 -5.66 6.12 -7.50
N LEU A 282 -6.47 7.04 -8.02
CA LEU A 282 -5.99 8.17 -8.82
C LEU A 282 -5.10 9.10 -8.00
N MET A 283 -5.48 9.43 -6.77
CA MET A 283 -4.68 10.25 -5.85
C MET A 283 -3.35 9.58 -5.52
N LEU A 284 -3.37 8.28 -5.20
CA LEU A 284 -2.16 7.53 -4.91
C LEU A 284 -1.23 7.42 -6.14
N LYS A 285 -1.79 7.16 -7.31
CA LYS A 285 -1.05 7.15 -8.59
C LYS A 285 -0.41 8.53 -8.88
N ALA A 286 -1.17 9.61 -8.71
CA ALA A 286 -0.67 10.97 -8.90
C ALA A 286 0.48 11.30 -7.94
N TRP A 287 0.31 10.97 -6.67
CA TRP A 287 1.34 11.18 -5.65
C TRP A 287 2.61 10.37 -5.94
N LEU A 288 2.49 9.08 -6.26
CA LEU A 288 3.63 8.23 -6.60
C LEU A 288 4.39 8.68 -7.85
N ARG A 289 3.77 9.47 -8.74
CA ARG A 289 4.41 10.06 -9.94
C ARG A 289 5.03 11.42 -9.69
N SER A 290 4.81 12.03 -8.53
CA SER A 290 5.26 13.39 -8.25
C SER A 290 6.73 13.50 -7.80
N PHE A 291 7.44 12.38 -7.63
CA PHE A 291 8.84 12.34 -7.21
C PHE A 291 9.61 11.16 -7.82
#